data_c22677990b18115b69f8a56cdb71066a
#
_entry.id   c22677990b18115b69f8a56cdb71066a
#
_cell.length_a   1.000
_cell.length_b   1.000
_cell.length_c   1.000
_cell.angle_alpha   90.00
_cell.angle_beta   90.00
_cell.angle_gamma   90.00
#
_symmetry.space_group_name_H-M   'P 1'
#
loop_
_entity.id
_entity.type
_entity.pdbx_description
1 polymer ?
#
loop_
_entity_poly.entity_id
_entity_poly.type
_entity_poly.pdbx_seq_one_letter_code
_entity_poly.pdbx_strand_id
1 'polypeptide(L)'
;MESADELLEHLDPEQREVATRFGVPLCVRAGAGTGKTRAITYRIAYAARAGILDPRNVMALTFTSRAAGELRSRLRDLGVRGASAHTFHAAALRQLGYFWGTAIGGAVPPIAENKLSMVAQAAGQLGMTTDSVSLRDMASEIEWSRVSLVTPDDYPDRARSLQRDQAAGYPAEEVARLIRAYEDVKQNRGVIDFEDVLLLLIGILIDRPDVARMVRDQYRHFVVDEYQDVSPLQHRLLQLWMGERRDLCVVGDVSQTIYSFAGASSRYLADFAREFRGAQILELIRDYRSSPQIVACANEVIAPDASKGAVRLVSQLPSSVPVVFKEYGDDVEEAEAVAAEILQLRDKGVGLADIAVLYRTNAQSAEFEAALGRAGVDYSIRGSERFFSRREVREAMVGMRAAARAEAGGALADD
;
A
#
# COMPACT_ATOMS: atom_id res chain seq x y z
N MET A 1 -4.08 16.77 -30.94
CA MET A 1 -4.28 16.44 -29.51
C MET A 1 -5.80 16.41 -29.31
N GLU A 2 -6.31 15.33 -28.79
CA GLU A 2 -7.73 15.10 -28.52
C GLU A 2 -8.31 16.20 -27.62
N SER A 3 -9.52 16.68 -27.87
CA SER A 3 -10.17 17.72 -27.07
C SER A 3 -10.57 17.20 -25.67
N ALA A 4 -11.00 18.10 -24.78
CA ALA A 4 -11.49 17.68 -23.45
C ALA A 4 -12.74 16.79 -23.58
N ASP A 5 -13.65 17.12 -24.50
CA ASP A 5 -14.90 16.37 -24.68
C ASP A 5 -14.66 15.00 -25.35
N GLU A 6 -13.75 14.93 -26.31
CA GLU A 6 -13.35 13.64 -26.93
C GLU A 6 -12.79 12.66 -25.90
N LEU A 7 -12.04 13.15 -24.88
CA LEU A 7 -11.59 12.30 -23.77
C LEU A 7 -12.76 11.63 -23.03
N LEU A 8 -13.88 12.31 -22.88
CA LEU A 8 -15.03 11.77 -22.16
C LEU A 8 -15.74 10.65 -22.91
N GLU A 9 -15.58 10.57 -24.25
CA GLU A 9 -16.17 9.50 -25.05
C GLU A 9 -15.60 8.12 -24.73
N HIS A 10 -14.37 8.08 -24.18
CA HIS A 10 -13.73 6.85 -23.73
C HIS A 10 -14.21 6.33 -22.37
N LEU A 11 -15.08 7.07 -21.70
CA LEU A 11 -15.56 6.77 -20.35
C LEU A 11 -17.01 6.32 -20.35
N ASP A 12 -17.32 5.38 -19.48
CA ASP A 12 -18.71 5.07 -19.15
C ASP A 12 -19.38 6.24 -18.40
N PRO A 13 -20.72 6.23 -18.24
CA PRO A 13 -21.44 7.34 -17.61
C PRO A 13 -20.93 7.69 -16.22
N GLU A 14 -20.66 6.68 -15.37
CA GLU A 14 -20.19 6.88 -14.00
C GLU A 14 -18.76 7.43 -13.96
N GLN A 15 -17.87 6.88 -14.78
CA GLN A 15 -16.49 7.38 -14.92
C GLN A 15 -16.47 8.81 -15.49
N ARG A 16 -17.37 9.13 -16.41
CA ARG A 16 -17.52 10.49 -16.96
C ARG A 16 -17.96 11.47 -15.90
N GLU A 17 -18.88 11.07 -15.03
CA GLU A 17 -19.30 11.91 -13.91
C GLU A 17 -18.13 12.18 -12.95
N VAL A 18 -17.32 11.17 -12.62
CA VAL A 18 -16.08 11.34 -11.85
C VAL A 18 -15.11 12.32 -12.54
N ALA A 19 -14.94 12.19 -13.84
CA ALA A 19 -14.01 13.02 -14.60
C ALA A 19 -14.41 14.51 -14.66
N THR A 20 -15.70 14.81 -14.56
CA THR A 20 -16.24 16.19 -14.75
C THR A 20 -16.65 16.90 -13.47
N ARG A 21 -16.69 16.21 -12.32
CA ARG A 21 -17.18 16.77 -11.04
C ARG A 21 -16.06 17.50 -10.28
N PHE A 22 -16.06 18.83 -10.28
CA PHE A 22 -15.07 19.67 -9.60
C PHE A 22 -15.71 20.61 -8.57
N GLY A 23 -14.89 21.28 -7.74
CA GLY A 23 -15.29 22.31 -6.79
C GLY A 23 -15.87 21.78 -5.46
N VAL A 24 -15.96 20.47 -5.29
CA VAL A 24 -16.41 19.81 -4.07
C VAL A 24 -15.52 18.61 -3.75
N PRO A 25 -15.38 18.23 -2.48
CA PRO A 25 -14.74 16.96 -2.15
C PRO A 25 -15.54 15.81 -2.77
N LEU A 26 -14.83 14.92 -3.44
CA LEU A 26 -15.42 13.79 -4.16
C LEU A 26 -14.89 12.46 -3.62
N CYS A 27 -15.79 11.59 -3.21
CA CYS A 27 -15.48 10.22 -2.85
C CYS A 27 -16.04 9.28 -3.94
N VAL A 28 -15.17 8.49 -4.53
CA VAL A 28 -15.52 7.50 -5.53
C VAL A 28 -15.42 6.12 -4.90
N ARG A 29 -16.54 5.50 -4.60
CA ARG A 29 -16.61 4.12 -4.16
C ARG A 29 -16.59 3.22 -5.39
N ALA A 30 -15.64 2.32 -5.47
CA ALA A 30 -15.39 1.61 -6.71
C ALA A 30 -14.79 0.23 -6.45
N GLY A 31 -15.50 -0.82 -6.77
CA GLY A 31 -15.00 -2.18 -6.58
C GLY A 31 -13.88 -2.57 -7.53
N ALA A 32 -13.42 -3.81 -7.42
CA ALA A 32 -12.42 -4.37 -8.33
C ALA A 32 -12.92 -4.34 -9.78
N GLY A 33 -12.02 -4.11 -10.74
CA GLY A 33 -12.35 -4.18 -12.16
C GLY A 33 -13.16 -3.01 -12.75
N THR A 34 -13.57 -2.01 -11.93
CA THR A 34 -14.43 -0.89 -12.36
C THR A 34 -13.67 0.25 -13.03
N GLY A 35 -12.36 0.15 -13.15
CA GLY A 35 -11.56 1.20 -13.78
C GLY A 35 -11.28 2.41 -12.91
N LYS A 36 -11.15 2.24 -11.58
CA LYS A 36 -10.74 3.28 -10.61
C LYS A 36 -9.66 4.21 -11.15
N THR A 37 -8.49 3.65 -11.45
CA THR A 37 -7.33 4.40 -11.93
C THR A 37 -7.60 5.08 -13.28
N ARG A 38 -8.43 4.48 -14.16
CA ARG A 38 -8.88 5.12 -15.42
C ARG A 38 -9.68 6.38 -15.12
N ALA A 39 -10.68 6.29 -14.25
CA ALA A 39 -11.54 7.43 -13.90
C ALA A 39 -10.73 8.63 -13.38
N ILE A 40 -9.77 8.40 -12.45
CA ILE A 40 -8.96 9.49 -11.87
C ILE A 40 -7.92 10.04 -12.84
N THR A 41 -7.34 9.22 -13.74
CA THR A 41 -6.39 9.72 -14.74
C THR A 41 -7.11 10.58 -15.80
N TYR A 42 -8.27 10.14 -16.24
CA TYR A 42 -9.10 10.93 -17.17
C TYR A 42 -9.65 12.19 -16.53
N ARG A 43 -10.00 12.17 -15.23
CA ARG A 43 -10.35 13.37 -14.47
C ARG A 43 -9.25 14.44 -14.55
N ILE A 44 -7.99 14.05 -14.25
CA ILE A 44 -6.85 14.97 -14.32
C ILE A 44 -6.63 15.46 -15.75
N ALA A 45 -6.72 14.56 -16.73
CA ALA A 45 -6.50 14.89 -18.13
C ALA A 45 -7.60 15.81 -18.68
N TYR A 46 -8.86 15.52 -18.40
CA TYR A 46 -9.98 16.38 -18.75
C TYR A 46 -9.84 17.78 -18.17
N ALA A 47 -9.59 17.87 -16.86
CA ALA A 47 -9.47 19.16 -16.17
C ALA A 47 -8.30 20.01 -16.68
N ALA A 48 -7.18 19.37 -17.01
CA ALA A 48 -6.01 20.04 -17.59
C ALA A 48 -6.33 20.60 -18.99
N ARG A 49 -7.03 19.83 -19.82
CA ARG A 49 -7.40 20.26 -21.17
C ARG A 49 -8.53 21.30 -21.20
N ALA A 50 -9.48 21.17 -20.28
CA ALA A 50 -10.55 22.14 -20.11
C ALA A 50 -10.09 23.45 -19.43
N GLY A 51 -8.82 23.55 -19.02
CA GLY A 51 -8.28 24.74 -18.33
C GLY A 51 -8.80 24.90 -16.90
N ILE A 52 -9.40 23.86 -16.30
CA ILE A 52 -9.93 23.88 -14.92
C ILE A 52 -8.79 23.87 -13.91
N LEU A 53 -7.69 23.15 -14.21
CA LEU A 53 -6.51 23.07 -13.35
C LEU A 53 -5.20 23.13 -14.14
N ASP A 54 -4.13 23.56 -13.45
CA ASP A 54 -2.76 23.38 -13.93
C ASP A 54 -2.25 22.02 -13.41
N PRO A 55 -1.81 21.11 -14.28
CA PRO A 55 -1.27 19.81 -13.85
C PRO A 55 -0.15 19.92 -12.82
N ARG A 56 0.65 20.98 -12.84
CA ARG A 56 1.75 21.22 -11.88
C ARG A 56 1.25 21.41 -10.45
N ASN A 57 -0.02 21.79 -10.28
CA ASN A 57 -0.65 21.98 -8.98
C ASN A 57 -1.42 20.73 -8.50
N VAL A 58 -1.32 19.61 -9.23
CA VAL A 58 -1.94 18.34 -8.86
C VAL A 58 -0.97 17.48 -8.05
N MET A 59 -1.44 16.99 -6.90
CA MET A 59 -0.79 15.93 -6.12
C MET A 59 -1.67 14.68 -6.18
N ALA A 60 -1.23 13.68 -6.94
CA ALA A 60 -1.84 12.36 -6.99
C ALA A 60 -1.08 11.41 -6.07
N LEU A 61 -1.80 10.79 -5.15
CA LEU A 61 -1.24 9.92 -4.11
C LEU A 61 -1.76 8.49 -4.29
N THR A 62 -0.89 7.52 -4.07
CA THR A 62 -1.23 6.11 -4.11
C THR A 62 -0.43 5.33 -3.09
N PHE A 63 -0.80 4.06 -2.86
CA PHE A 63 -0.19 3.24 -1.82
C PHE A 63 1.20 2.72 -2.19
N THR A 64 1.43 2.33 -3.46
CA THR A 64 2.70 1.69 -3.87
C THR A 64 3.46 2.52 -4.91
N SER A 65 4.80 2.39 -4.90
CA SER A 65 5.67 3.02 -5.90
C SER A 65 5.37 2.53 -7.33
N ARG A 66 4.94 1.27 -7.46
CA ARG A 66 4.50 0.70 -8.75
C ARG A 66 3.25 1.41 -9.26
N ALA A 67 2.22 1.54 -8.42
CA ALA A 67 0.98 2.24 -8.79
C ALA A 67 1.24 3.72 -9.12
N ALA A 68 2.13 4.40 -8.37
CA ALA A 68 2.57 5.75 -8.69
C ALA A 68 3.26 5.84 -10.07
N GLY A 69 4.09 4.84 -10.41
CA GLY A 69 4.72 4.72 -11.72
C GLY A 69 3.71 4.52 -12.84
N GLU A 70 2.74 3.65 -12.64
CA GLU A 70 1.65 3.38 -13.59
C GLU A 70 0.77 4.63 -13.80
N LEU A 71 0.40 5.31 -12.72
CA LEU A 71 -0.37 6.54 -12.78
C LEU A 71 0.35 7.63 -13.60
N ARG A 72 1.67 7.81 -13.37
CA ARG A 72 2.50 8.74 -14.17
C ARG A 72 2.56 8.34 -15.64
N SER A 73 2.65 7.04 -15.96
CA SER A 73 2.66 6.58 -17.35
C SER A 73 1.34 6.92 -18.03
N ARG A 74 0.22 6.53 -17.43
CA ARG A 74 -1.11 6.82 -17.96
C ARG A 74 -1.39 8.31 -18.17
N LEU A 75 -0.95 9.16 -17.24
CA LEU A 75 -1.08 10.61 -17.38
C LEU A 75 -0.25 11.14 -18.57
N ARG A 76 0.97 10.61 -18.77
CA ARG A 76 1.78 10.97 -19.95
C ARG A 76 1.15 10.53 -21.26
N ASP A 77 0.59 9.32 -21.30
CA ASP A 77 -0.11 8.77 -22.49
C ASP A 77 -1.33 9.62 -22.84
N LEU A 78 -2.01 10.17 -21.83
CA LEU A 78 -3.08 11.15 -21.98
C LEU A 78 -2.59 12.59 -22.27
N GLY A 79 -1.27 12.80 -22.46
CA GLY A 79 -0.70 14.10 -22.76
C GLY A 79 -0.57 15.05 -21.58
N VAL A 80 -0.80 14.61 -20.34
CA VAL A 80 -0.65 15.41 -19.12
C VAL A 80 0.81 15.38 -18.65
N ARG A 81 1.41 16.56 -18.58
CA ARG A 81 2.79 16.74 -18.09
C ARG A 81 2.79 17.62 -16.84
N GLY A 82 3.67 17.32 -15.88
CA GLY A 82 3.86 18.13 -14.68
C GLY A 82 3.04 17.71 -13.47
N ALA A 83 2.02 16.87 -13.61
CA ALA A 83 1.30 16.32 -12.45
C ALA A 83 2.22 15.45 -11.59
N SER A 84 2.21 15.70 -10.28
CA SER A 84 2.96 14.89 -9.31
C SER A 84 2.15 13.65 -8.95
N ALA A 85 2.75 12.46 -9.15
CA ALA A 85 2.16 11.20 -8.70
C ALA A 85 3.19 10.41 -7.89
N HIS A 86 2.91 10.18 -6.60
CA HIS A 86 3.83 9.61 -5.61
C HIS A 86 3.08 8.76 -4.59
N THR A 87 3.83 7.99 -3.81
CA THR A 87 3.30 7.49 -2.52
C THR A 87 3.36 8.62 -1.49
N PHE A 88 2.60 8.50 -0.39
CA PHE A 88 2.65 9.46 0.73
C PHE A 88 4.09 9.66 1.22
N HIS A 89 4.82 8.57 1.46
CA HIS A 89 6.20 8.62 1.93
C HIS A 89 7.15 9.28 0.93
N ALA A 90 7.01 8.98 -0.38
CA ALA A 90 7.86 9.59 -1.39
C ALA A 90 7.61 11.09 -1.54
N ALA A 91 6.34 11.53 -1.45
CA ALA A 91 5.99 12.95 -1.45
C ALA A 91 6.52 13.65 -0.20
N ALA A 92 6.34 13.03 0.98
CA ALA A 92 6.80 13.57 2.25
C ALA A 92 8.33 13.67 2.30
N LEU A 93 9.06 12.63 1.89
CA LEU A 93 10.52 12.63 1.91
C LEU A 93 11.11 13.74 1.01
N ARG A 94 10.52 13.97 -0.16
CA ARG A 94 10.94 15.08 -1.03
C ARG A 94 10.74 16.44 -0.36
N GLN A 95 9.58 16.65 0.29
CA GLN A 95 9.29 17.90 1.00
C GLN A 95 10.18 18.05 2.23
N LEU A 96 10.37 16.98 3.00
CA LEU A 96 11.25 16.96 4.16
C LEU A 96 12.67 17.36 3.77
N GLY A 97 13.23 16.75 2.70
CA GLY A 97 14.56 17.11 2.19
C GLY A 97 14.66 18.56 1.71
N TYR A 98 13.60 19.08 1.10
CA TYR A 98 13.59 20.47 0.61
C TYR A 98 13.51 21.50 1.74
N PHE A 99 12.66 21.27 2.74
CA PHE A 99 12.40 22.24 3.79
C PHE A 99 13.29 22.09 5.03
N TRP A 100 13.97 20.97 5.21
CA TRP A 100 14.72 20.67 6.43
C TRP A 100 15.73 21.75 6.80
N GLY A 101 16.57 22.13 5.86
CA GLY A 101 17.63 23.12 6.10
C GLY A 101 17.11 24.47 6.56
N THR A 102 15.91 24.88 6.09
CA THR A 102 15.30 26.17 6.45
C THR A 102 14.37 26.07 7.65
N ALA A 103 13.77 24.92 7.90
CA ALA A 103 12.82 24.72 8.99
C ALA A 103 13.50 24.30 10.30
N ILE A 104 14.48 23.40 10.22
CA ILE A 104 15.14 22.75 11.37
C ILE A 104 16.62 23.15 11.44
N GLY A 105 17.32 23.19 10.29
CA GLY A 105 18.77 23.39 10.18
C GLY A 105 19.53 22.05 10.07
N GLY A 106 20.76 22.13 9.56
CA GLY A 106 21.58 20.94 9.33
C GLY A 106 21.07 20.02 8.21
N ALA A 107 21.49 18.76 8.24
CA ALA A 107 21.09 17.73 7.28
C ALA A 107 19.96 16.84 7.85
N VAL A 108 19.10 16.33 6.96
CA VAL A 108 18.11 15.32 7.34
C VAL A 108 18.81 14.10 7.91
N PRO A 109 18.45 13.58 9.09
CA PRO A 109 19.04 12.37 9.63
C PRO A 109 18.85 11.18 8.65
N PRO A 110 19.82 10.26 8.57
CA PRO A 110 19.68 9.10 7.70
C PRO A 110 18.54 8.20 8.14
N ILE A 111 17.84 7.61 7.15
CA ILE A 111 16.80 6.61 7.43
C ILE A 111 17.50 5.30 7.80
N ALA A 112 17.09 4.69 8.91
CA ALA A 112 17.65 3.44 9.39
C ALA A 112 17.34 2.29 8.42
N GLU A 113 18.38 1.57 8.01
CA GLU A 113 18.25 0.43 7.09
C GLU A 113 17.63 -0.82 7.76
N ASN A 114 17.84 -0.97 9.07
CA ASN A 114 17.42 -2.15 9.83
C ASN A 114 16.68 -1.78 11.11
N LYS A 115 15.35 -1.70 11.01
CA LYS A 115 14.45 -1.44 12.13
C LYS A 115 14.56 -2.51 13.22
N LEU A 116 14.66 -3.80 12.84
CA LEU A 116 14.70 -4.91 13.81
C LEU A 116 15.92 -4.84 14.72
N SER A 117 17.06 -4.33 14.26
CA SER A 117 18.23 -4.15 15.11
C SER A 117 18.04 -3.12 16.21
N MET A 118 17.23 -2.09 15.95
CA MET A 118 16.87 -1.07 16.93
C MET A 118 15.84 -1.59 17.93
N VAL A 119 14.86 -2.36 17.44
CA VAL A 119 13.87 -3.05 18.28
C VAL A 119 14.56 -4.04 19.21
N ALA A 120 15.52 -4.84 18.69
CA ALA A 120 16.30 -5.79 19.50
C ALA A 120 17.12 -5.07 20.59
N GLN A 121 17.72 -3.93 20.29
CA GLN A 121 18.45 -3.12 21.26
C GLN A 121 17.50 -2.57 22.34
N ALA A 122 16.35 -2.03 21.97
CA ALA A 122 15.35 -1.51 22.90
C ALA A 122 14.77 -2.62 23.80
N ALA A 123 14.42 -3.76 23.21
CA ALA A 123 13.94 -4.94 23.94
C ALA A 123 15.01 -5.47 24.93
N GLY A 124 16.27 -5.56 24.49
CA GLY A 124 17.38 -5.98 25.34
C GLY A 124 17.62 -5.06 26.53
N GLN A 125 17.46 -3.74 26.38
CA GLN A 125 17.55 -2.77 27.49
C GLN A 125 16.47 -2.98 28.54
N LEU A 126 15.33 -3.53 28.16
CA LEU A 126 14.18 -3.81 29.03
C LEU A 126 14.18 -5.27 29.55
N GLY A 127 15.16 -6.09 29.16
CA GLY A 127 15.19 -7.51 29.50
C GLY A 127 14.12 -8.37 28.84
N MET A 128 13.57 -7.89 27.70
CA MET A 128 12.60 -8.62 26.91
C MET A 128 13.29 -9.64 26.00
N THR A 129 12.51 -10.66 25.53
CA THR A 129 13.02 -11.64 24.57
C THR A 129 13.42 -11.00 23.24
N THR A 130 14.44 -11.55 22.60
CA THR A 130 15.00 -11.04 21.35
C THR A 130 15.03 -12.08 20.23
N ASP A 131 14.21 -13.14 20.35
CA ASP A 131 14.03 -14.08 19.25
C ASP A 131 13.37 -13.42 18.03
N SER A 132 13.55 -14.01 16.86
CA SER A 132 13.15 -13.38 15.60
C SER A 132 11.64 -13.22 15.41
N VAL A 133 10.82 -14.03 16.08
CA VAL A 133 9.35 -13.96 16.01
C VAL A 133 8.89 -12.82 16.89
N SER A 134 9.30 -12.83 18.16
CA SER A 134 8.97 -11.78 19.13
C SER A 134 9.41 -10.39 18.66
N LEU A 135 10.60 -10.27 18.05
CA LEU A 135 11.08 -9.02 17.50
C LEU A 135 10.22 -8.49 16.33
N ARG A 136 9.69 -9.38 15.51
CA ARG A 136 8.78 -8.98 14.42
C ARG A 136 7.43 -8.49 14.97
N ASP A 137 6.90 -9.18 15.98
CA ASP A 137 5.66 -8.78 16.64
C ASP A 137 5.81 -7.41 17.32
N MET A 138 6.91 -7.21 18.07
CA MET A 138 7.25 -5.92 18.66
C MET A 138 7.42 -4.81 17.64
N ALA A 139 8.12 -5.08 16.52
CA ALA A 139 8.29 -4.12 15.44
C ALA A 139 6.98 -3.73 14.79
N SER A 140 6.09 -4.71 14.57
CA SER A 140 4.75 -4.49 14.01
C SER A 140 3.90 -3.62 14.93
N GLU A 141 4.00 -3.81 16.26
CA GLU A 141 3.23 -3.05 17.23
C GLU A 141 3.75 -1.61 17.38
N ILE A 142 5.08 -1.43 17.37
CA ILE A 142 5.71 -0.09 17.30
C ILE A 142 5.24 0.64 16.05
N GLU A 143 5.23 -0.02 14.89
CA GLU A 143 4.78 0.55 13.63
C GLU A 143 3.30 0.95 13.71
N TRP A 144 2.45 0.03 14.18
CA TRP A 144 1.03 0.29 14.33
C TRP A 144 0.75 1.51 15.23
N SER A 145 1.43 1.64 16.37
CA SER A 145 1.23 2.78 17.28
C SER A 145 1.54 4.11 16.58
N ARG A 146 2.61 4.15 15.81
CA ARG A 146 3.08 5.35 15.11
C ARG A 146 2.16 5.74 13.94
N VAL A 147 1.80 4.79 13.07
CA VAL A 147 0.89 5.08 11.95
C VAL A 147 -0.53 5.37 12.41
N SER A 148 -0.90 4.89 13.61
CA SER A 148 -2.18 5.19 14.25
C SER A 148 -2.18 6.47 15.07
N LEU A 149 -1.05 7.18 15.16
CA LEU A 149 -0.86 8.39 15.97
C LEU A 149 -1.15 8.15 17.47
N VAL A 150 -0.82 6.96 17.97
CA VAL A 150 -0.96 6.58 19.38
C VAL A 150 0.36 6.84 20.08
N THR A 151 0.35 7.73 21.08
CA THR A 151 1.52 8.01 21.88
C THR A 151 1.85 6.84 22.85
N PRO A 152 3.09 6.70 23.34
CA PRO A 152 3.38 5.67 24.35
C PRO A 152 2.54 5.79 25.62
N ASP A 153 2.06 7.00 25.95
CA ASP A 153 1.22 7.24 27.13
C ASP A 153 -0.21 6.76 26.91
N ASP A 154 -0.75 6.95 25.70
CA ASP A 154 -2.10 6.53 25.32
C ASP A 154 -2.17 5.06 24.88
N TYR A 155 -1.00 4.45 24.62
CA TYR A 155 -0.93 3.11 24.05
C TYR A 155 -1.66 2.05 24.87
N PRO A 156 -1.50 1.95 26.21
CA PRO A 156 -2.15 0.88 26.98
C PRO A 156 -3.68 0.90 26.88
N ASP A 157 -4.29 2.08 26.96
CA ASP A 157 -5.74 2.22 26.88
C ASP A 157 -6.24 1.96 25.47
N ARG A 158 -5.51 2.46 24.48
CA ARG A 158 -5.88 2.28 23.07
C ARG A 158 -5.73 0.82 22.61
N ALA A 159 -4.65 0.16 23.02
CA ALA A 159 -4.42 -1.25 22.71
C ALA A 159 -5.51 -2.14 23.30
N ARG A 160 -5.87 -1.94 24.59
CA ARG A 160 -6.98 -2.67 25.23
C ARG A 160 -8.32 -2.43 24.52
N SER A 161 -8.64 -1.19 24.16
CA SER A 161 -9.89 -0.87 23.46
C SER A 161 -10.04 -1.56 22.11
N LEU A 162 -8.92 -1.95 21.50
CA LEU A 162 -8.84 -2.61 20.18
C LEU A 162 -8.44 -4.09 20.28
N GLN A 163 -8.43 -4.66 21.49
CA GLN A 163 -8.01 -6.05 21.75
C GLN A 163 -6.61 -6.38 21.19
N ARG A 164 -5.67 -5.43 21.34
CA ARG A 164 -4.26 -5.53 20.98
C ARG A 164 -3.34 -5.48 22.23
N ASP A 165 -3.83 -5.94 23.34
CA ASP A 165 -3.21 -5.77 24.66
C ASP A 165 -2.03 -6.72 24.94
N GLN A 166 -1.67 -7.56 23.97
CA GLN A 166 -0.51 -8.45 24.08
C GLN A 166 0.27 -8.50 22.75
N ALA A 167 1.48 -7.98 22.77
CA ALA A 167 2.43 -8.12 21.66
C ALA A 167 3.62 -8.96 22.10
N ALA A 168 3.95 -10.01 21.38
CA ALA A 168 4.99 -10.98 21.74
C ALA A 168 4.83 -11.54 23.18
N GLY A 169 3.60 -11.63 23.69
CA GLY A 169 3.29 -12.08 25.05
C GLY A 169 3.46 -11.03 26.15
N TYR A 170 3.81 -9.79 25.82
CA TYR A 170 3.97 -8.71 26.79
C TYR A 170 2.70 -7.87 26.95
N PRO A 171 2.36 -7.42 28.17
CA PRO A 171 1.21 -6.56 28.41
C PRO A 171 1.44 -5.17 27.81
N ALA A 172 0.35 -4.44 27.59
CA ALA A 172 0.36 -3.15 26.90
C ALA A 172 1.28 -2.10 27.57
N GLU A 173 1.40 -2.12 28.88
CA GLU A 173 2.30 -1.22 29.65
C GLU A 173 3.78 -1.48 29.33
N GLU A 174 4.15 -2.74 29.12
CA GLU A 174 5.52 -3.09 28.76
C GLU A 174 5.81 -2.74 27.30
N VAL A 175 4.84 -2.93 26.42
CA VAL A 175 4.94 -2.48 25.02
C VAL A 175 5.06 -0.95 24.95
N ALA A 176 4.34 -0.20 25.77
CA ALA A 176 4.50 1.25 25.88
C ALA A 176 5.92 1.66 26.30
N ARG A 177 6.53 0.92 27.24
CA ARG A 177 7.95 1.14 27.61
C ARG A 177 8.89 0.81 26.46
N LEU A 178 8.60 -0.26 25.73
CA LEU A 178 9.38 -0.64 24.54
C LEU A 178 9.33 0.45 23.46
N ILE A 179 8.15 1.03 23.20
CA ILE A 179 8.00 2.13 22.23
C ILE A 179 8.88 3.33 22.64
N ARG A 180 8.90 3.71 23.93
CA ARG A 180 9.79 4.79 24.42
C ARG A 180 11.26 4.43 24.24
N ALA A 181 11.66 3.24 24.66
CA ALA A 181 13.05 2.77 24.54
C ALA A 181 13.51 2.72 23.06
N TYR A 182 12.60 2.37 22.13
CA TYR A 182 12.87 2.41 20.70
C TYR A 182 13.12 3.83 20.18
N GLU A 183 12.35 4.81 20.63
CA GLU A 183 12.58 6.23 20.31
C GLU A 183 13.95 6.71 20.84
N ASP A 184 14.30 6.35 22.08
CA ASP A 184 15.60 6.68 22.67
C ASP A 184 16.76 6.05 21.86
N VAL A 185 16.60 4.81 21.40
CA VAL A 185 17.60 4.14 20.55
C VAL A 185 17.79 4.87 19.23
N LYS A 186 16.70 5.30 18.56
CA LYS A 186 16.79 6.09 17.33
C LYS A 186 17.50 7.41 17.57
N GLN A 187 17.12 8.13 18.61
CA GLN A 187 17.71 9.42 18.95
C GLN A 187 19.21 9.29 19.26
N ASN A 188 19.60 8.30 20.03
CA ASN A 188 21.00 8.04 20.37
C ASN A 188 21.85 7.63 19.17
N ARG A 189 21.24 6.98 18.16
CA ARG A 189 21.91 6.64 16.89
C ARG A 189 21.92 7.79 15.87
N GLY A 190 21.18 8.87 16.12
CA GLY A 190 21.03 9.98 15.20
C GLY A 190 20.35 9.57 13.87
N VAL A 191 19.40 8.64 13.94
CA VAL A 191 18.68 8.12 12.75
C VAL A 191 17.18 8.31 12.90
N ILE A 192 16.48 8.29 11.76
CA ILE A 192 15.03 8.24 11.68
C ILE A 192 14.56 6.93 11.06
N ASP A 193 13.33 6.53 11.30
CA ASP A 193 12.70 5.42 10.61
C ASP A 193 11.74 5.91 9.50
N PHE A 194 11.04 4.97 8.89
CA PHE A 194 10.17 5.28 7.77
C PHE A 194 8.93 6.10 8.19
N GLU A 195 8.39 5.83 9.37
CA GLU A 195 7.26 6.57 9.94
C GLU A 195 7.66 8.00 10.34
N ASP A 196 8.90 8.21 10.77
CA ASP A 196 9.43 9.53 11.11
C ASP A 196 9.38 10.50 9.92
N VAL A 197 9.52 10.00 8.69
CA VAL A 197 9.45 10.86 7.50
C VAL A 197 8.13 11.63 7.45
N LEU A 198 7.02 10.96 7.78
CA LEU A 198 5.70 11.60 7.81
C LEU A 198 5.52 12.44 9.08
N LEU A 199 5.92 11.93 10.24
CA LEU A 199 5.78 12.61 11.53
C LEU A 199 6.57 13.93 11.57
N LEU A 200 7.81 13.94 11.10
CA LEU A 200 8.65 15.14 11.05
C LEU A 200 8.10 16.17 10.08
N LEU A 201 7.60 15.74 8.91
CA LEU A 201 6.96 16.67 7.99
C LEU A 201 5.68 17.25 8.59
N ILE A 202 4.87 16.45 9.28
CA ILE A 202 3.68 16.93 10.01
C ILE A 202 4.09 17.99 11.03
N GLY A 203 5.14 17.74 11.83
CA GLY A 203 5.67 18.71 12.78
C GLY A 203 6.07 20.03 12.10
N ILE A 204 6.86 19.95 11.03
CA ILE A 204 7.25 21.15 10.25
C ILE A 204 6.02 21.91 9.73
N LEU A 205 5.02 21.23 9.17
CA LEU A 205 3.83 21.88 8.63
C LEU A 205 2.95 22.54 9.71
N ILE A 206 3.01 22.06 10.94
CA ILE A 206 2.31 22.64 12.10
C ILE A 206 3.10 23.85 12.63
N ASP A 207 4.39 23.70 12.86
CA ASP A 207 5.23 24.68 13.54
C ASP A 207 5.70 25.82 12.63
N ARG A 208 5.65 25.61 11.29
CA ARG A 208 6.09 26.55 10.28
C ARG A 208 4.96 26.88 9.28
N PRO A 209 4.06 27.82 9.64
CA PRO A 209 2.95 28.23 8.76
C PRO A 209 3.40 28.80 7.41
N ASP A 210 4.60 29.33 7.32
CA ASP A 210 5.23 29.79 6.07
C ASP A 210 5.51 28.60 5.13
N VAL A 211 6.08 27.50 5.63
CA VAL A 211 6.30 26.27 4.88
C VAL A 211 4.98 25.63 4.45
N ALA A 212 4.02 25.53 5.38
CA ALA A 212 2.70 25.00 5.07
C ALA A 212 2.00 25.79 3.95
N ARG A 213 2.16 27.11 3.92
CA ARG A 213 1.63 27.98 2.86
C ARG A 213 2.30 27.69 1.52
N MET A 214 3.63 27.58 1.48
CA MET A 214 4.37 27.25 0.26
C MET A 214 3.91 25.93 -0.35
N VAL A 215 3.73 24.87 0.47
CA VAL A 215 3.23 23.58 0.02
C VAL A 215 1.82 23.70 -0.54
N ARG A 216 0.93 24.43 0.14
CA ARG A 216 -0.45 24.64 -0.29
C ARG A 216 -0.54 25.50 -1.56
N ASP A 217 0.37 26.43 -1.77
CA ASP A 217 0.41 27.24 -3.00
C ASP A 217 0.88 26.41 -4.20
N GLN A 218 1.78 25.44 -3.97
CA GLN A 218 2.22 24.51 -4.98
C GLN A 218 1.13 23.48 -5.33
N TYR A 219 0.47 22.88 -4.32
CA TYR A 219 -0.50 21.82 -4.53
C TYR A 219 -1.91 22.26 -4.16
N ARG A 220 -2.80 22.27 -5.15
CA ARG A 220 -4.17 22.78 -5.02
C ARG A 220 -5.23 21.72 -5.25
N HIS A 221 -4.88 20.66 -5.97
CA HIS A 221 -5.77 19.57 -6.38
C HIS A 221 -5.18 18.26 -5.90
N PHE A 222 -5.96 17.53 -5.12
CA PHE A 222 -5.54 16.25 -4.53
C PHE A 222 -6.36 15.11 -5.10
N VAL A 223 -5.66 14.06 -5.52
CA VAL A 223 -6.28 12.81 -5.96
C VAL A 223 -5.62 11.68 -5.18
N VAL A 224 -6.40 10.88 -4.46
CA VAL A 224 -5.88 9.77 -3.64
C VAL A 224 -6.49 8.46 -4.09
N ASP A 225 -5.65 7.57 -4.61
CA ASP A 225 -6.03 6.20 -4.98
C ASP A 225 -5.86 5.26 -3.79
N GLU A 226 -6.64 4.18 -3.76
CA GLU A 226 -6.69 3.17 -2.69
C GLU A 226 -6.88 3.79 -1.29
N TYR A 227 -7.84 4.72 -1.18
CA TYR A 227 -8.05 5.51 0.04
C TYR A 227 -8.48 4.68 1.25
N GLN A 228 -9.00 3.46 1.05
CA GLN A 228 -9.32 2.52 2.13
C GLN A 228 -8.07 2.04 2.90
N ASP A 229 -6.88 2.15 2.29
CA ASP A 229 -5.62 1.71 2.89
C ASP A 229 -4.84 2.86 3.56
N VAL A 230 -5.41 4.06 3.59
CA VAL A 230 -4.79 5.23 4.24
C VAL A 230 -4.80 5.07 5.76
N SER A 231 -3.63 5.27 6.38
CA SER A 231 -3.48 5.27 7.85
C SER A 231 -3.84 6.63 8.45
N PRO A 232 -4.12 6.70 9.78
CA PRO A 232 -4.32 7.96 10.49
C PRO A 232 -3.18 8.97 10.28
N LEU A 233 -1.94 8.51 10.27
CA LEU A 233 -0.75 9.34 10.03
C LEU A 233 -0.77 9.95 8.61
N GLN A 234 -1.07 9.16 7.59
CA GLN A 234 -1.18 9.62 6.21
C GLN A 234 -2.37 10.56 6.02
N HIS A 235 -3.50 10.23 6.65
CA HIS A 235 -4.69 11.07 6.62
C HIS A 235 -4.43 12.44 7.25
N ARG A 236 -3.75 12.48 8.41
CA ARG A 236 -3.35 13.74 9.07
C ARG A 236 -2.44 14.59 8.17
N LEU A 237 -1.49 13.96 7.50
CA LEU A 237 -0.62 14.66 6.55
C LEU A 237 -1.40 15.23 5.37
N LEU A 238 -2.34 14.47 4.81
CA LEU A 238 -3.23 14.94 3.73
C LEU A 238 -4.03 16.17 4.17
N GLN A 239 -4.61 16.15 5.37
CA GLN A 239 -5.32 17.32 5.93
C GLN A 239 -4.43 18.57 6.02
N LEU A 240 -3.16 18.41 6.45
CA LEU A 240 -2.21 19.51 6.55
C LEU A 240 -1.79 20.05 5.17
N TRP A 241 -1.61 19.17 4.19
CA TRP A 241 -1.36 19.59 2.80
C TRP A 241 -2.53 20.36 2.20
N MET A 242 -3.75 19.87 2.41
CA MET A 242 -4.96 20.53 1.91
C MET A 242 -5.24 21.87 2.60
N GLY A 243 -5.09 21.91 3.92
CA GLY A 243 -5.56 23.06 4.72
C GLY A 243 -7.09 23.21 4.56
N GLU A 244 -7.54 24.41 4.20
CA GLU A 244 -8.97 24.71 3.99
C GLU A 244 -9.47 24.42 2.56
N ARG A 245 -8.61 23.89 1.69
CA ARG A 245 -8.97 23.57 0.30
C ARG A 245 -9.95 22.42 0.25
N ARG A 246 -10.79 22.41 -0.78
CA ARG A 246 -11.88 21.45 -0.94
C ARG A 246 -11.75 20.58 -2.19
N ASP A 247 -10.73 20.81 -3.02
CA ASP A 247 -10.53 20.03 -4.24
C ASP A 247 -9.75 18.75 -3.92
N LEU A 248 -10.48 17.78 -3.41
CA LEU A 248 -10.03 16.44 -3.08
C LEU A 248 -10.92 15.42 -3.81
N CYS A 249 -10.29 14.52 -4.54
CA CYS A 249 -10.94 13.34 -5.08
C CYS A 249 -10.27 12.09 -4.50
N VAL A 250 -11.02 11.30 -3.76
CA VAL A 250 -10.53 10.01 -3.25
C VAL A 250 -11.25 8.87 -3.97
N VAL A 251 -10.53 7.78 -4.22
CA VAL A 251 -11.12 6.57 -4.78
C VAL A 251 -10.68 5.36 -3.98
N GLY A 252 -11.58 4.42 -3.77
CA GLY A 252 -11.28 3.22 -3.01
C GLY A 252 -12.46 2.24 -2.90
N ASP A 253 -12.17 1.12 -2.26
CA ASP A 253 -13.12 0.06 -1.98
C ASP A 253 -12.99 -0.40 -0.52
N VAL A 254 -14.00 -0.18 0.29
CA VAL A 254 -14.00 -0.61 1.70
C VAL A 254 -13.79 -2.11 1.87
N SER A 255 -14.22 -2.91 0.89
CA SER A 255 -14.07 -4.37 0.89
C SER A 255 -12.66 -4.84 0.55
N GLN A 256 -11.78 -3.95 0.05
CA GLN A 256 -10.39 -4.23 -0.29
C GLN A 256 -9.40 -3.71 0.77
N THR A 257 -9.84 -3.41 1.99
CA THR A 257 -8.96 -2.99 3.10
C THR A 257 -8.18 -4.19 3.62
N ILE A 258 -7.00 -4.43 3.06
CA ILE A 258 -6.16 -5.59 3.39
C ILE A 258 -4.97 -5.24 4.29
N TYR A 259 -4.76 -3.98 4.64
CA TYR A 259 -3.66 -3.49 5.47
C TYR A 259 -4.11 -2.96 6.84
N SER A 260 -5.29 -3.39 7.33
CA SER A 260 -5.81 -2.98 8.64
C SER A 260 -4.89 -3.37 9.81
N PHE A 261 -4.20 -4.50 9.70
CA PHE A 261 -3.20 -4.95 10.68
C PHE A 261 -2.01 -3.98 10.80
N ALA A 262 -1.68 -3.27 9.71
CA ALA A 262 -0.63 -2.25 9.64
C ALA A 262 -1.15 -0.82 9.87
N GLY A 263 -2.37 -0.67 10.40
CA GLY A 263 -2.96 0.62 10.76
C GLY A 263 -3.77 1.31 9.66
N ALA A 264 -4.01 0.67 8.50
CA ALA A 264 -4.94 1.19 7.51
C ALA A 264 -6.38 1.23 8.05
N SER A 265 -7.15 2.22 7.62
CA SER A 265 -8.53 2.40 8.11
C SER A 265 -9.48 2.76 6.99
N SER A 266 -10.36 1.81 6.63
CA SER A 266 -11.47 2.04 5.68
C SER A 266 -12.48 3.09 6.16
N ARG A 267 -12.42 3.45 7.45
CA ARG A 267 -13.31 4.44 8.05
C ARG A 267 -13.24 5.79 7.32
N TYR A 268 -12.05 6.21 6.88
CA TYR A 268 -11.89 7.48 6.15
C TYR A 268 -12.67 7.50 4.83
N LEU A 269 -12.76 6.35 4.15
CA LEU A 269 -13.58 6.19 2.95
C LEU A 269 -15.07 6.07 3.29
N ALA A 270 -15.41 5.28 4.31
CA ALA A 270 -16.80 5.05 4.74
C ALA A 270 -17.46 6.34 5.26
N ASP A 271 -16.75 7.09 6.12
CA ASP A 271 -17.24 8.30 6.79
C ASP A 271 -16.90 9.60 6.02
N PHE A 272 -16.44 9.54 4.78
CA PHE A 272 -15.92 10.68 4.02
C PHE A 272 -16.88 11.89 4.01
N ALA A 273 -18.17 11.67 3.78
CA ALA A 273 -19.16 12.74 3.75
C ALA A 273 -19.41 13.39 5.12
N ARG A 274 -19.09 12.68 6.22
CA ARG A 274 -19.20 13.23 7.59
C ARG A 274 -18.02 14.16 7.89
N GLU A 275 -16.83 13.84 7.37
CA GLU A 275 -15.62 14.60 7.56
C GLU A 275 -15.56 15.82 6.62
N PHE A 276 -15.86 15.60 5.34
CA PHE A 276 -15.79 16.66 4.32
C PHE A 276 -17.18 17.20 4.01
N ARG A 277 -17.54 18.33 4.65
CA ARG A 277 -18.85 18.95 4.49
C ARG A 277 -19.13 19.28 3.02
N GLY A 278 -20.27 18.83 2.51
CA GLY A 278 -20.71 19.03 1.13
C GLY A 278 -19.98 18.11 0.13
N ALA A 279 -19.33 17.06 0.62
CA ALA A 279 -18.79 16.02 -0.23
C ALA A 279 -19.88 15.32 -1.04
N GLN A 280 -19.51 14.89 -2.23
CA GLN A 280 -20.32 14.02 -3.08
C GLN A 280 -19.73 12.62 -3.10
N ILE A 281 -20.60 11.63 -3.17
CA ILE A 281 -20.24 10.23 -3.28
C ILE A 281 -20.74 9.73 -4.63
N LEU A 282 -19.84 9.17 -5.42
CA LEU A 282 -20.13 8.49 -6.67
C LEU A 282 -19.73 7.03 -6.55
N GLU A 283 -20.42 6.16 -7.27
CA GLU A 283 -20.15 4.73 -7.27
C GLU A 283 -19.81 4.26 -8.69
N LEU A 284 -18.70 3.52 -8.84
CA LEU A 284 -18.38 2.79 -10.06
C LEU A 284 -18.82 1.34 -9.89
N ILE A 285 -19.88 0.96 -10.57
CA ILE A 285 -20.52 -0.36 -10.42
C ILE A 285 -20.20 -1.35 -11.53
N ARG A 286 -19.72 -0.87 -12.71
CA ARG A 286 -19.47 -1.68 -13.90
C ARG A 286 -18.13 -2.37 -13.81
N ASP A 287 -18.11 -3.69 -13.68
CA ASP A 287 -16.87 -4.49 -13.70
C ASP A 287 -16.55 -4.93 -15.13
N TYR A 288 -15.38 -4.53 -15.60
CA TYR A 288 -14.83 -4.85 -16.92
C TYR A 288 -13.78 -5.97 -16.91
N ARG A 289 -13.56 -6.59 -15.75
CA ARG A 289 -12.51 -7.60 -15.54
C ARG A 289 -13.08 -9.02 -15.39
N SER A 290 -14.15 -9.16 -14.63
CA SER A 290 -14.62 -10.45 -14.15
C SER A 290 -15.94 -10.86 -14.79
N SER A 291 -16.12 -12.16 -15.04
CA SER A 291 -17.37 -12.71 -15.55
C SER A 291 -18.53 -12.53 -14.55
N PRO A 292 -19.80 -12.59 -15.02
CA PRO A 292 -20.95 -12.49 -14.14
C PRO A 292 -20.95 -13.50 -12.98
N GLN A 293 -20.42 -14.70 -13.19
CA GLN A 293 -20.33 -15.77 -12.17
C GLN A 293 -19.38 -15.36 -11.05
N ILE A 294 -18.20 -14.81 -11.39
CA ILE A 294 -17.22 -14.31 -10.40
C ILE A 294 -17.81 -13.11 -9.65
N VAL A 295 -18.42 -12.17 -10.36
CA VAL A 295 -19.03 -10.98 -9.76
C VAL A 295 -20.17 -11.36 -8.83
N ALA A 296 -21.01 -12.34 -9.20
CA ALA A 296 -22.09 -12.83 -8.33
C ALA A 296 -21.54 -13.40 -7.02
N CYS A 297 -20.52 -14.27 -7.11
CA CYS A 297 -19.84 -14.84 -5.94
C CYS A 297 -19.23 -13.73 -5.05
N ALA A 298 -18.51 -12.77 -5.64
CA ALA A 298 -17.91 -11.66 -4.91
C ALA A 298 -18.96 -10.79 -4.21
N ASN A 299 -20.07 -10.47 -4.90
CA ASN A 299 -21.17 -9.70 -4.31
C ASN A 299 -21.81 -10.39 -3.08
N GLU A 300 -21.95 -11.71 -3.10
CA GLU A 300 -22.47 -12.46 -1.94
C GLU A 300 -21.47 -12.41 -0.76
N VAL A 301 -20.18 -12.51 -1.03
CA VAL A 301 -19.14 -12.43 0.03
C VAL A 301 -19.11 -11.05 0.68
N ILE A 302 -19.28 -9.97 -0.10
CA ILE A 302 -19.24 -8.60 0.44
C ILE A 302 -20.59 -8.08 0.95
N ALA A 303 -21.68 -8.80 0.71
CA ALA A 303 -23.04 -8.35 1.10
C ALA A 303 -23.16 -7.91 2.57
N PRO A 304 -22.52 -8.55 3.56
CA PRO A 304 -22.54 -8.11 4.95
C PRO A 304 -21.95 -6.71 5.18
N ASP A 305 -21.06 -6.25 4.31
CA ASP A 305 -20.38 -4.94 4.40
C ASP A 305 -21.11 -3.83 3.61
N ALA A 306 -22.28 -4.11 3.03
CA ALA A 306 -23.06 -3.13 2.28
C ALA A 306 -23.37 -1.86 3.10
N SER A 307 -23.65 -2.00 4.39
CA SER A 307 -23.89 -0.89 5.32
C SER A 307 -22.64 -0.02 5.57
N LYS A 308 -21.44 -0.55 5.30
CA LYS A 308 -20.16 0.15 5.40
C LYS A 308 -19.78 0.86 4.11
N GLY A 309 -20.57 0.74 3.04
CA GLY A 309 -20.33 1.39 1.75
C GLY A 309 -19.67 0.48 0.72
N ALA A 310 -19.76 -0.84 0.87
CA ALA A 310 -19.36 -1.79 -0.18
C ALA A 310 -20.29 -1.63 -1.40
N VAL A 311 -19.69 -1.68 -2.58
CA VAL A 311 -20.39 -1.46 -3.86
C VAL A 311 -20.78 -2.79 -4.48
N ARG A 312 -22.06 -2.95 -4.83
CA ARG A 312 -22.53 -4.12 -5.59
C ARG A 312 -22.17 -3.97 -7.06
N LEU A 313 -21.35 -4.88 -7.55
CA LEU A 313 -20.81 -4.83 -8.91
C LEU A 313 -21.73 -5.49 -9.94
N VAL A 314 -21.63 -5.01 -11.20
CA VAL A 314 -22.33 -5.55 -12.37
C VAL A 314 -21.30 -5.83 -13.44
N SER A 315 -21.08 -7.08 -13.79
CA SER A 315 -20.15 -7.48 -14.85
C SER A 315 -20.60 -6.94 -16.22
N GLN A 316 -19.64 -6.46 -16.99
CA GLN A 316 -19.81 -6.06 -18.37
C GLN A 316 -19.31 -7.13 -19.36
N LEU A 317 -18.81 -8.26 -18.85
CA LEU A 317 -18.34 -9.37 -19.66
C LEU A 317 -19.46 -10.39 -19.94
N PRO A 318 -19.33 -11.19 -21.01
CA PRO A 318 -20.24 -12.29 -21.27
C PRO A 318 -20.15 -13.36 -20.19
N SER A 319 -21.19 -14.17 -20.08
CA SER A 319 -21.21 -15.33 -19.19
C SER A 319 -20.07 -16.30 -19.49
N SER A 320 -19.48 -16.87 -18.45
CA SER A 320 -18.34 -17.77 -18.51
C SER A 320 -18.61 -19.04 -17.70
N VAL A 321 -17.57 -19.81 -17.40
CA VAL A 321 -17.66 -21.01 -16.57
C VAL A 321 -18.06 -20.67 -15.12
N PRO A 322 -18.76 -21.57 -14.42
CA PRO A 322 -19.08 -21.39 -12.99
C PRO A 322 -17.82 -21.29 -12.12
N VAL A 323 -17.95 -20.60 -10.99
CA VAL A 323 -16.96 -20.68 -9.92
C VAL A 323 -17.06 -22.06 -9.28
N VAL A 324 -15.92 -22.75 -9.13
CA VAL A 324 -15.85 -24.08 -8.56
C VAL A 324 -15.21 -24.02 -7.18
N PHE A 325 -15.83 -24.70 -6.21
CA PHE A 325 -15.31 -24.90 -4.87
C PHE A 325 -14.93 -26.36 -4.69
N LYS A 326 -13.75 -26.61 -4.12
CA LYS A 326 -13.23 -27.95 -3.83
C LYS A 326 -12.65 -27.97 -2.43
N GLU A 327 -12.74 -29.11 -1.77
CA GLU A 327 -12.09 -29.40 -0.49
C GLU A 327 -11.12 -30.55 -0.65
N TYR A 328 -10.02 -30.51 0.10
CA TYR A 328 -8.95 -31.49 0.07
C TYR A 328 -8.61 -31.94 1.50
N GLY A 329 -7.97 -33.09 1.63
CA GLY A 329 -7.61 -33.66 2.92
C GLY A 329 -6.47 -32.91 3.62
N ASP A 330 -5.55 -32.37 2.83
CA ASP A 330 -4.41 -31.58 3.30
C ASP A 330 -3.90 -30.63 2.21
N ASP A 331 -2.88 -29.83 2.53
CA ASP A 331 -2.26 -28.86 1.65
C ASP A 331 -1.44 -29.49 0.51
N VAL A 332 -0.93 -30.69 0.69
CA VAL A 332 -0.22 -31.44 -0.35
C VAL A 332 -1.20 -31.91 -1.42
N GLU A 333 -2.32 -32.52 -1.02
CA GLU A 333 -3.39 -32.94 -1.93
C GLU A 333 -3.98 -31.74 -2.70
N GLU A 334 -4.19 -30.59 -2.01
CA GLU A 334 -4.64 -29.36 -2.64
C GLU A 334 -3.66 -28.91 -3.73
N ALA A 335 -2.37 -28.85 -3.41
CA ALA A 335 -1.34 -28.37 -4.33
C ALA A 335 -1.19 -29.30 -5.56
N GLU A 336 -1.27 -30.61 -5.37
CA GLU A 336 -1.23 -31.60 -6.46
C GLU A 336 -2.46 -31.48 -7.37
N ALA A 337 -3.65 -31.32 -6.79
CA ALA A 337 -4.88 -31.15 -7.55
C ALA A 337 -4.87 -29.84 -8.36
N VAL A 338 -4.35 -28.74 -7.80
CA VAL A 338 -4.17 -27.47 -8.50
C VAL A 338 -3.18 -27.62 -9.66
N ALA A 339 -2.05 -28.30 -9.46
CA ALA A 339 -1.08 -28.55 -10.52
C ALA A 339 -1.70 -29.39 -11.67
N ALA A 340 -2.49 -30.41 -11.35
CA ALA A 340 -3.22 -31.21 -12.32
C ALA A 340 -4.25 -30.38 -13.10
N GLU A 341 -5.00 -29.51 -12.46
CA GLU A 341 -5.96 -28.61 -13.12
C GLU A 341 -5.24 -27.65 -14.08
N ILE A 342 -4.09 -27.11 -13.71
CA ILE A 342 -3.27 -26.23 -14.57
C ILE A 342 -2.85 -26.99 -15.84
N LEU A 343 -2.42 -28.24 -15.73
CA LEU A 343 -2.09 -29.06 -16.89
C LEU A 343 -3.30 -29.25 -17.82
N GLN A 344 -4.47 -29.51 -17.25
CA GLN A 344 -5.71 -29.65 -18.03
C GLN A 344 -6.09 -28.34 -18.74
N LEU A 345 -5.92 -27.19 -18.07
CA LEU A 345 -6.17 -25.88 -18.70
C LEU A 345 -5.19 -25.59 -19.82
N ARG A 346 -3.91 -25.90 -19.63
CA ARG A 346 -2.88 -25.79 -20.66
C ARG A 346 -3.22 -26.64 -21.87
N ASP A 347 -3.64 -27.88 -21.66
CA ASP A 347 -4.00 -28.82 -22.74
C ASP A 347 -5.26 -28.36 -23.49
N LYS A 348 -6.13 -27.55 -22.86
CA LYS A 348 -7.26 -26.85 -23.46
C LYS A 348 -6.86 -25.53 -24.16
N GLY A 349 -5.56 -25.16 -24.17
CA GLY A 349 -5.03 -24.00 -24.85
C GLY A 349 -4.95 -22.73 -24.01
N VAL A 350 -5.15 -22.80 -22.67
CA VAL A 350 -4.93 -21.65 -21.78
C VAL A 350 -3.43 -21.45 -21.58
N GLY A 351 -2.94 -20.25 -21.82
CA GLY A 351 -1.53 -19.90 -21.60
C GLY A 351 -1.17 -19.92 -20.11
N LEU A 352 -0.01 -20.47 -19.75
CA LEU A 352 0.44 -20.47 -18.35
C LEU A 352 0.57 -19.05 -17.77
N ALA A 353 0.89 -18.06 -18.59
CA ALA A 353 0.94 -16.65 -18.20
C ALA A 353 -0.42 -16.06 -17.81
N ASP A 354 -1.52 -16.70 -18.19
CA ASP A 354 -2.89 -16.30 -17.91
C ASP A 354 -3.48 -17.00 -16.67
N ILE A 355 -2.68 -17.84 -16.01
CA ILE A 355 -3.07 -18.58 -14.81
C ILE A 355 -2.36 -17.98 -13.59
N ALA A 356 -3.10 -17.83 -12.50
CA ALA A 356 -2.55 -17.40 -11.22
C ALA A 356 -3.03 -18.32 -10.08
N VAL A 357 -2.12 -18.71 -9.19
CA VAL A 357 -2.41 -19.40 -7.94
C VAL A 357 -2.25 -18.38 -6.81
N LEU A 358 -3.31 -18.19 -6.01
CA LEU A 358 -3.31 -17.27 -4.88
C LEU A 358 -3.47 -18.07 -3.58
N TYR A 359 -2.66 -17.75 -2.59
CA TYR A 359 -2.70 -18.38 -1.26
C TYR A 359 -2.68 -17.33 -0.15
N ARG A 360 -3.09 -17.72 1.06
CA ARG A 360 -3.27 -16.80 2.18
C ARG A 360 -1.96 -16.41 2.86
N THR A 361 -1.01 -17.32 2.97
CA THR A 361 0.28 -17.10 3.64
C THR A 361 1.45 -17.52 2.77
N ASN A 362 2.60 -16.87 2.92
CA ASN A 362 3.80 -17.23 2.15
C ASN A 362 4.30 -18.66 2.45
N ALA A 363 3.97 -19.23 3.60
CA ALA A 363 4.35 -20.59 3.94
C ALA A 363 3.71 -21.64 3.00
N GLN A 364 2.50 -21.36 2.50
CA GLN A 364 1.79 -22.25 1.57
C GLN A 364 2.48 -22.36 0.20
N SER A 365 3.37 -21.40 -0.16
CA SER A 365 4.05 -21.45 -1.47
C SER A 365 4.89 -22.70 -1.66
N ALA A 366 5.47 -23.24 -0.59
CA ALA A 366 6.38 -24.37 -0.67
C ALA A 366 5.72 -25.62 -1.28
N GLU A 367 4.48 -25.93 -0.87
CA GLU A 367 3.74 -27.08 -1.40
C GLU A 367 3.33 -26.88 -2.86
N PHE A 368 2.88 -25.68 -3.23
CA PHE A 368 2.58 -25.36 -4.62
C PHE A 368 3.83 -25.37 -5.51
N GLU A 369 4.98 -24.85 -5.03
CA GLU A 369 6.25 -24.91 -5.75
C GLU A 369 6.68 -26.35 -6.01
N ALA A 370 6.60 -27.21 -4.98
CA ALA A 370 6.93 -28.62 -5.09
C ALA A 370 6.01 -29.36 -6.07
N ALA A 371 4.69 -29.13 -6.00
CA ALA A 371 3.71 -29.77 -6.88
C ALA A 371 3.88 -29.32 -8.35
N LEU A 372 4.03 -28.02 -8.60
CA LEU A 372 4.26 -27.47 -9.93
C LEU A 372 5.59 -27.97 -10.53
N GLY A 373 6.65 -28.03 -9.71
CA GLY A 373 7.94 -28.58 -10.12
C GLY A 373 7.85 -30.05 -10.52
N ARG A 374 7.14 -30.90 -9.73
CA ARG A 374 6.88 -32.31 -10.10
C ARG A 374 6.07 -32.43 -11.39
N ALA A 375 5.12 -31.51 -11.61
CA ALA A 375 4.29 -31.50 -12.80
C ALA A 375 4.97 -30.92 -14.05
N GLY A 376 6.20 -30.39 -13.93
CA GLY A 376 6.93 -29.74 -15.03
C GLY A 376 6.25 -28.46 -15.52
N VAL A 377 5.61 -27.71 -14.63
CA VAL A 377 4.96 -26.45 -14.92
C VAL A 377 5.90 -25.29 -14.54
N ASP A 378 6.24 -24.45 -15.50
CA ASP A 378 7.01 -23.22 -15.24
C ASP A 378 6.15 -22.20 -14.50
N TYR A 379 6.70 -21.62 -13.43
CA TYR A 379 6.02 -20.62 -12.61
C TYR A 379 6.95 -19.49 -12.17
N SER A 380 6.36 -18.38 -11.75
CA SER A 380 7.06 -17.28 -11.09
C SER A 380 6.34 -16.86 -9.81
N ILE A 381 7.09 -16.66 -8.71
CA ILE A 381 6.52 -16.25 -7.43
C ILE A 381 6.59 -14.72 -7.34
N ARG A 382 5.45 -14.10 -7.04
CA ARG A 382 5.37 -12.67 -6.76
C ARG A 382 5.17 -12.44 -5.27
N GLY A 383 5.93 -11.51 -4.67
CA GLY A 383 5.81 -11.18 -3.25
C GLY A 383 6.63 -12.05 -2.31
N SER A 384 7.38 -13.04 -2.81
CA SER A 384 8.36 -13.77 -2.02
C SER A 384 9.57 -12.90 -1.67
N GLU A 385 10.35 -13.31 -0.65
CA GLU A 385 11.66 -12.71 -0.37
C GLU A 385 12.48 -12.58 -1.67
N ARG A 386 13.18 -11.45 -1.80
CA ARG A 386 14.08 -11.25 -2.95
C ARG A 386 15.02 -12.44 -3.05
N PHE A 387 15.29 -12.93 -4.26
CA PHE A 387 16.11 -14.10 -4.54
C PHE A 387 17.37 -14.19 -3.66
N PHE A 388 18.12 -13.06 -3.55
CA PHE A 388 19.33 -12.98 -2.72
C PHE A 388 19.05 -12.93 -1.19
N SER A 389 17.80 -12.80 -0.77
CA SER A 389 17.40 -12.81 0.66
C SER A 389 16.97 -14.20 1.12
N ARG A 390 16.73 -15.12 0.21
CA ARG A 390 16.39 -16.52 0.52
C ARG A 390 17.55 -17.17 1.26
N ARG A 391 17.23 -17.95 2.27
CA ARG A 391 18.21 -18.61 3.14
C ARG A 391 19.18 -19.47 2.34
N GLU A 392 18.66 -20.27 1.42
CA GLU A 392 19.43 -21.19 0.56
C GLU A 392 20.41 -20.43 -0.35
N VAL A 393 19.97 -19.30 -0.90
CA VAL A 393 20.80 -18.44 -1.76
C VAL A 393 21.89 -17.79 -0.94
N ARG A 394 21.59 -17.32 0.28
CA ARG A 394 22.59 -16.74 1.19
C ARG A 394 23.62 -17.79 1.61
N GLU A 395 23.20 -19.00 1.97
CA GLU A 395 24.08 -20.11 2.32
C GLU A 395 24.98 -20.49 1.12
N ALA A 396 24.41 -20.60 -0.09
CA ALA A 396 25.17 -20.83 -1.30
C ALA A 396 26.17 -19.71 -1.61
N MET A 397 25.78 -18.45 -1.45
CA MET A 397 26.69 -17.31 -1.64
C MET A 397 27.83 -17.26 -0.60
N VAL A 398 27.54 -17.63 0.65
CA VAL A 398 28.58 -17.75 1.69
C VAL A 398 29.56 -18.87 1.33
N GLY A 399 29.05 -20.02 0.89
CA GLY A 399 29.87 -21.14 0.40
C GLY A 399 30.77 -20.76 -0.80
N MET A 400 30.17 -20.09 -1.80
CA MET A 400 30.94 -19.60 -2.98
C MET A 400 32.01 -18.59 -2.60
N ARG A 401 31.71 -17.65 -1.68
CA ARG A 401 32.72 -16.69 -1.18
C ARG A 401 33.82 -17.36 -0.37
N ALA A 402 33.51 -18.38 0.41
CA ALA A 402 34.52 -19.17 1.14
C ALA A 402 35.41 -19.95 0.19
N ALA A 403 34.87 -20.59 -0.84
CA ALA A 403 35.60 -21.28 -1.87
C ALA A 403 36.54 -20.35 -2.65
N ALA A 404 36.03 -19.20 -3.10
CA ALA A 404 36.82 -18.20 -3.81
C ALA A 404 37.96 -17.61 -2.96
N ARG A 405 37.77 -17.49 -1.63
CA ARG A 405 38.86 -17.07 -0.72
C ARG A 405 39.89 -18.16 -0.50
N ALA A 406 39.48 -19.42 -0.46
CA ALA A 406 40.38 -20.56 -0.34
C ALA A 406 41.27 -20.70 -1.60
N GLU A 407 40.70 -20.51 -2.81
CA GLU A 407 41.46 -20.48 -4.07
C GLU A 407 42.44 -19.30 -4.14
N ALA A 408 41.98 -18.10 -3.71
CA ALA A 408 42.86 -16.92 -3.67
C ALA A 408 43.97 -17.01 -2.61
N GLY A 409 43.70 -17.71 -1.49
CA GLY A 409 44.75 -17.96 -0.44
C GLY A 409 45.72 -19.08 -0.81
N GLY A 410 45.31 -20.04 -1.63
CA GLY A 410 46.20 -21.09 -2.16
C GLY A 410 47.22 -20.59 -3.20
N ALA A 411 46.89 -19.55 -3.93
CA ALA A 411 47.79 -18.94 -4.93
C ALA A 411 48.91 -18.06 -4.34
N LEU A 412 48.92 -17.78 -3.04
CA LEU A 412 49.95 -17.00 -2.33
C LEU A 412 50.89 -17.87 -1.49
N ALA A 413 50.78 -19.21 -1.56
CA ALA A 413 51.61 -20.16 -0.80
C ALA A 413 52.63 -20.90 -1.66
N ASP A 414 52.71 -20.63 -2.97
CA ASP A 414 53.60 -21.26 -3.93
C ASP A 414 54.60 -20.27 -4.60
N ASP A 415 55.00 -19.19 -3.90
CA ASP A 415 56.15 -18.33 -4.29
C ASP A 415 57.21 -18.22 -3.18
#